data_9c5b35218efb158c4c5ba90ead6b731f
#
_entry.id   9c5b35218efb158c4c5ba90ead6b731f
#
_cell.length_a   1.000
_cell.length_b   1.000
_cell.length_c   1.000
_cell.angle_alpha   90.00
_cell.angle_beta   90.00
_cell.angle_gamma   90.00
#
_symmetry.space_group_name_H-M   'P 1'
#
loop_
_entity.id
_entity.type
_entity.pdbx_description
1 polymer ?
#
loop_
_entity_poly.entity_id
_entity_poly.type
_entity_poly.pdbx_seq_one_letter_code
_entity_poly.pdbx_strand_id
1 'polypeptide(L)'
;MVEFASKNDENELKAIWKTVFKDTDFFIDLYFKYNFIPNNTLIFRIEGKIVSMLFMRSYEFHFWGKTVLCYYLSGLATLSKFRRQNIMNQLINVSTKIMRERNIPLAILIHANRRVFRFYQKFDFIQVFDKDQEQIPLERLIDSHNSLLESYAEFDSIYREKDFCIQKDFTDFQVIIKEWENEQRLIKTNVAGMAKIVAPHFLFNLYRQKTGNNFELNFEKEDRIILKDNVLTVSNRSLCRLLFGYHTSRLVPKIAALFPEHKPILNLMLE
;
A
#
# COMPACT_ATOMS: atom_id res chain seq x y z
N MET A 1 23.53 6.02 7.02
CA MET A 1 23.26 4.57 6.96
C MET A 1 21.79 4.34 7.18
N VAL A 2 21.17 3.30 6.56
CA VAL A 2 19.79 2.91 6.82
C VAL A 2 19.75 2.02 8.07
N GLU A 3 18.85 2.33 8.99
CA GLU A 3 18.63 1.58 10.23
C GLU A 3 17.15 1.62 10.64
N PHE A 4 16.76 0.80 11.61
CA PHE A 4 15.45 0.93 12.23
C PHE A 4 15.44 2.10 13.21
N ALA A 5 14.29 2.77 13.30
CA ALA A 5 14.07 3.79 14.31
C ALA A 5 14.05 3.18 15.72
N SER A 6 14.29 4.02 16.71
CA SER A 6 14.08 3.75 18.14
C SER A 6 12.91 4.58 18.69
N LYS A 7 12.40 4.24 19.86
CA LYS A 7 11.36 5.06 20.52
C LYS A 7 11.82 6.52 20.76
N ASN A 8 13.11 6.74 20.97
CA ASN A 8 13.67 8.07 21.22
C ASN A 8 13.66 8.96 19.98
N ASP A 9 13.46 8.38 18.78
CA ASP A 9 13.45 9.10 17.51
C ASP A 9 12.11 9.75 17.19
N GLU A 10 11.04 9.44 17.94
CA GLU A 10 9.68 9.87 17.64
C GLU A 10 9.55 11.37 17.43
N ASN A 11 10.12 12.18 18.30
CA ASN A 11 10.04 13.64 18.21
C ASN A 11 10.76 14.18 16.97
N GLU A 12 11.92 13.63 16.61
CA GLU A 12 12.65 14.02 15.41
C GLU A 12 11.90 13.62 14.16
N LEU A 13 11.28 12.45 14.14
CA LEU A 13 10.45 11.96 13.03
C LEU A 13 9.19 12.82 12.85
N LYS A 14 8.49 13.22 13.93
CA LYS A 14 7.37 14.17 13.89
C LYS A 14 7.79 15.51 13.29
N ALA A 15 8.95 16.03 13.66
CA ALA A 15 9.48 17.28 13.10
C ALA A 15 9.78 17.17 11.60
N ILE A 16 10.33 16.04 11.14
CA ILE A 16 10.53 15.76 9.70
C ILE A 16 9.19 15.69 8.99
N TRP A 17 8.21 14.97 9.55
CA TRP A 17 6.86 14.86 9.00
C TRP A 17 6.23 16.24 8.80
N LYS A 18 6.20 17.04 9.85
CA LYS A 18 5.67 18.41 9.79
C LYS A 18 6.36 19.28 8.74
N THR A 19 7.69 19.17 8.64
CA THR A 19 8.48 19.94 7.67
C THR A 19 8.18 19.55 6.23
N VAL A 20 7.95 18.25 5.96
CA VAL A 20 7.84 17.74 4.58
C VAL A 20 6.40 17.72 4.10
N PHE A 21 5.45 17.25 4.93
CA PHE A 21 4.04 17.08 4.56
C PHE A 21 3.18 18.28 4.96
N LYS A 22 3.56 19.02 6.01
CA LYS A 22 2.85 20.19 6.54
C LYS A 22 1.49 19.89 7.16
N ASP A 23 1.29 18.65 7.58
CA ASP A 23 0.08 18.23 8.25
C ASP A 23 -0.09 18.90 9.61
N THR A 24 -1.30 18.89 10.16
CA THR A 24 -1.62 19.45 11.47
C THR A 24 -0.94 18.66 12.59
N ASP A 25 -0.67 19.32 13.73
CA ASP A 25 -0.09 18.63 14.89
C ASP A 25 -1.02 17.51 15.37
N PHE A 26 -2.34 17.71 15.30
CA PHE A 26 -3.33 16.69 15.64
C PHE A 26 -3.17 15.43 14.75
N PHE A 27 -3.08 15.60 13.42
CA PHE A 27 -2.90 14.46 12.51
C PHE A 27 -1.58 13.74 12.77
N ILE A 28 -0.49 14.50 12.96
CA ILE A 28 0.82 13.94 13.25
C ILE A 28 0.79 13.12 14.55
N ASP A 29 0.23 13.66 15.62
CA ASP A 29 0.12 12.96 16.91
C ASP A 29 -0.78 11.72 16.81
N LEU A 30 -1.91 11.82 16.09
CA LEU A 30 -2.80 10.70 15.83
C LEU A 30 -2.08 9.61 15.04
N TYR A 31 -1.40 9.98 13.94
CA TYR A 31 -0.67 9.05 13.10
C TYR A 31 0.43 8.32 13.90
N PHE A 32 1.28 9.06 14.61
CA PHE A 32 2.39 8.48 15.36
C PHE A 32 1.91 7.59 16.51
N LYS A 33 0.87 7.99 17.23
CA LYS A 33 0.28 7.19 18.31
C LYS A 33 -0.11 5.78 17.87
N TYR A 34 -0.65 5.63 16.67
CA TYR A 34 -1.21 4.35 16.21
C TYR A 34 -0.34 3.65 15.15
N ASN A 35 0.57 4.35 14.49
CA ASN A 35 1.33 3.83 13.36
C ASN A 35 2.84 3.81 13.57
N PHE A 36 3.38 4.51 14.58
CA PHE A 36 4.80 4.48 14.85
C PHE A 36 5.19 3.20 15.59
N ILE A 37 5.77 2.28 14.83
CA ILE A 37 6.36 1.05 15.35
C ILE A 37 7.84 1.08 14.98
N PRO A 38 8.78 1.22 15.96
CA PRO A 38 10.20 1.35 15.68
C PRO A 38 10.74 0.28 14.72
N ASN A 39 10.44 -0.98 14.96
CA ASN A 39 10.87 -2.12 14.12
C ASN A 39 10.21 -2.18 12.73
N ASN A 40 9.27 -1.29 12.44
CA ASN A 40 8.62 -1.13 11.14
C ASN A 40 8.86 0.28 10.55
N THR A 41 9.76 1.06 11.16
CA THR A 41 10.13 2.39 10.69
C THR A 41 11.60 2.43 10.33
N LEU A 42 11.91 2.70 9.07
CA LEU A 42 13.29 2.87 8.59
C LEU A 42 13.65 4.34 8.59
N ILE A 43 14.88 4.63 8.98
CA ILE A 43 15.45 5.97 8.99
C ILE A 43 16.81 5.98 8.30
N PHE A 44 17.21 7.15 7.85
CA PHE A 44 18.56 7.40 7.36
C PHE A 44 19.19 8.53 8.17
N ARG A 45 20.34 8.25 8.82
CA ARG A 45 21.08 9.25 9.59
C ARG A 45 22.32 9.72 8.86
N ILE A 46 22.58 11.02 9.01
CA ILE A 46 23.85 11.68 8.64
C ILE A 46 24.31 12.50 9.85
N GLU A 47 25.52 12.28 10.31
CA GLU A 47 26.11 12.99 11.46
C GLU A 47 25.18 12.99 12.70
N GLY A 48 24.60 11.84 13.00
CA GLY A 48 23.70 11.64 14.14
C GLY A 48 22.27 12.15 13.97
N LYS A 49 21.94 12.89 12.89
CA LYS A 49 20.60 13.45 12.63
C LYS A 49 19.83 12.60 11.62
N ILE A 50 18.54 12.42 11.85
CA ILE A 50 17.65 11.79 10.90
C ILE A 50 17.36 12.75 9.74
N VAL A 51 17.61 12.30 8.52
CA VAL A 51 17.38 13.11 7.32
C VAL A 51 16.33 12.54 6.38
N SER A 52 15.94 11.28 6.61
CA SER A 52 14.90 10.61 5.81
C SER A 52 14.26 9.49 6.62
N MET A 53 12.99 9.19 6.31
CA MET A 53 12.20 8.17 6.98
C MET A 53 11.28 7.44 6.00
N LEU A 54 10.85 6.21 6.39
CA LEU A 54 9.89 5.37 5.70
C LEU A 54 9.19 4.47 6.73
N PHE A 55 7.88 4.47 6.77
CA PHE A 55 7.07 3.59 7.60
C PHE A 55 6.59 2.38 6.80
N MET A 56 6.60 1.21 7.43
CA MET A 56 6.09 -0.06 6.89
C MET A 56 4.92 -0.52 7.76
N ARG A 57 3.71 -0.05 7.48
CA ARG A 57 2.53 -0.45 8.23
C ARG A 57 2.01 -1.78 7.73
N SER A 58 1.83 -2.75 8.63
CA SER A 58 1.26 -4.06 8.29
C SER A 58 -0.25 -3.98 8.20
N TYR A 59 -0.80 -4.57 7.14
CA TYR A 59 -2.22 -4.82 6.96
C TYR A 59 -2.44 -6.23 6.44
N GLU A 60 -3.63 -6.75 6.68
CA GLU A 60 -4.19 -7.85 5.91
C GLU A 60 -4.76 -7.35 4.60
N PHE A 61 -4.61 -8.14 3.55
CA PHE A 61 -5.10 -7.86 2.21
C PHE A 61 -5.77 -9.11 1.65
N HIS A 62 -7.01 -9.02 1.22
CA HIS A 62 -7.66 -10.13 0.55
C HIS A 62 -7.19 -10.22 -0.90
N PHE A 63 -6.77 -11.41 -1.30
CA PHE A 63 -6.14 -11.64 -2.60
C PHE A 63 -6.46 -13.04 -3.11
N TRP A 64 -7.23 -13.13 -4.18
CA TRP A 64 -7.68 -14.40 -4.77
C TRP A 64 -8.32 -15.36 -3.75
N GLY A 65 -9.20 -14.82 -2.91
CA GLY A 65 -9.93 -15.58 -1.88
C GLY A 65 -9.08 -16.02 -0.70
N LYS A 66 -7.90 -15.46 -0.52
CA LYS A 66 -7.02 -15.68 0.63
C LYS A 66 -6.60 -14.37 1.27
N THR A 67 -6.39 -14.40 2.57
CA THR A 67 -5.79 -13.28 3.29
C THR A 67 -4.28 -13.38 3.25
N VAL A 68 -3.62 -12.33 2.80
CA VAL A 68 -2.17 -12.19 2.81
C VAL A 68 -1.75 -10.95 3.59
N LEU A 69 -0.57 -10.95 4.17
CA LEU A 69 -0.01 -9.74 4.75
C LEU A 69 0.53 -8.81 3.64
N CYS A 70 0.33 -7.53 3.80
CA CYS A 70 0.99 -6.51 2.99
C CYS A 70 1.61 -5.43 3.88
N TYR A 71 2.63 -4.76 3.37
CA TYR A 71 3.09 -3.52 3.97
C TYR A 71 2.60 -2.32 3.16
N TYR A 72 1.88 -1.45 3.85
CA TYR A 72 1.58 -0.12 3.35
C TYR A 72 2.76 0.80 3.68
N LEU A 73 3.42 1.28 2.65
CA LEU A 73 4.55 2.20 2.78
C LEU A 73 4.04 3.63 2.83
N SER A 74 4.27 4.30 3.95
CA SER A 74 3.82 5.68 4.19
C SER A 74 4.93 6.53 4.80
N GLY A 75 4.70 7.83 4.93
CA GLY A 75 5.67 8.75 5.49
C GLY A 75 7.04 8.75 4.79
N LEU A 76 7.08 8.48 3.48
CA LEU A 76 8.32 8.47 2.70
C LEU A 76 8.82 9.90 2.53
N ALA A 77 9.64 10.36 3.46
CA ALA A 77 10.13 11.73 3.51
C ALA A 77 11.65 11.82 3.50
N THR A 78 12.16 12.81 2.80
CA THR A 78 13.57 13.21 2.85
C THR A 78 13.63 14.73 2.95
N LEU A 79 14.35 15.25 3.94
CA LEU A 79 14.58 16.68 4.12
C LEU A 79 15.17 17.31 2.84
N SER A 80 14.73 18.50 2.48
CA SER A 80 15.03 19.13 1.19
C SER A 80 16.52 19.20 0.86
N LYS A 81 17.37 19.52 1.84
CA LYS A 81 18.83 19.60 1.71
C LYS A 81 19.50 18.27 1.33
N PHE A 82 18.84 17.15 1.62
CA PHE A 82 19.36 15.79 1.42
C PHE A 82 18.68 15.04 0.27
N ARG A 83 17.79 15.71 -0.48
CA ARG A 83 17.15 15.13 -1.67
C ARG A 83 18.16 14.95 -2.80
N ARG A 84 17.85 14.03 -3.74
CA ARG A 84 18.70 13.69 -4.91
C ARG A 84 20.04 13.05 -4.57
N GLN A 85 20.25 12.60 -3.33
CA GLN A 85 21.44 11.89 -2.85
C GLN A 85 21.21 10.37 -2.71
N ASN A 86 20.27 9.82 -3.45
CA ASN A 86 19.95 8.37 -3.46
C ASN A 86 19.45 7.79 -2.10
N ILE A 87 19.13 8.64 -1.11
CA ILE A 87 18.78 8.20 0.24
C ILE A 87 17.46 7.43 0.24
N MET A 88 16.40 7.97 -0.36
CA MET A 88 15.09 7.29 -0.43
C MET A 88 15.17 5.98 -1.23
N ASN A 89 16.04 5.90 -2.25
CA ASN A 89 16.25 4.65 -2.97
C ASN A 89 16.81 3.55 -2.05
N GLN A 90 17.74 3.90 -1.15
CA GLN A 90 18.28 2.97 -0.18
C GLN A 90 17.20 2.50 0.80
N LEU A 91 16.36 3.42 1.32
CA LEU A 91 15.24 3.06 2.22
C LEU A 91 14.26 2.09 1.55
N ILE A 92 13.82 2.35 0.31
CA ILE A 92 12.90 1.46 -0.43
C ILE A 92 13.55 0.10 -0.72
N ASN A 93 14.82 0.06 -1.08
CA ASN A 93 15.50 -1.21 -1.32
C ASN A 93 15.65 -2.04 -0.04
N VAL A 94 16.01 -1.39 1.08
CA VAL A 94 16.10 -2.05 2.39
C VAL A 94 14.72 -2.52 2.85
N SER A 95 13.67 -1.70 2.71
CA SER A 95 12.30 -2.13 3.03
C SER A 95 11.88 -3.36 2.23
N THR A 96 12.21 -3.39 0.93
CA THR A 96 11.91 -4.57 0.08
C THR A 96 12.67 -5.82 0.54
N LYS A 97 13.93 -5.67 0.98
CA LYS A 97 14.73 -6.77 1.53
C LYS A 97 14.08 -7.30 2.82
N ILE A 98 13.74 -6.41 3.75
CA ILE A 98 13.07 -6.76 5.01
C ILE A 98 11.74 -7.48 4.74
N MET A 99 10.96 -7.03 3.75
CA MET A 99 9.71 -7.69 3.37
C MET A 99 9.95 -9.14 2.95
N ARG A 100 10.99 -9.41 2.14
CA ARG A 100 11.35 -10.79 1.77
C ARG A 100 11.74 -11.63 2.99
N GLU A 101 12.56 -11.09 3.88
CA GLU A 101 13.00 -11.75 5.11
C GLU A 101 11.82 -12.07 6.06
N ARG A 102 10.80 -11.22 6.07
CA ARG A 102 9.57 -11.38 6.86
C ARG A 102 8.45 -12.12 6.15
N ASN A 103 8.68 -12.62 4.93
CA ASN A 103 7.66 -13.27 4.09
C ASN A 103 6.42 -12.38 3.82
N ILE A 104 6.62 -11.08 3.68
CA ILE A 104 5.56 -10.14 3.28
C ILE A 104 5.52 -10.06 1.75
N PRO A 105 4.47 -10.61 1.10
CA PRO A 105 4.46 -10.79 -0.35
C PRO A 105 4.13 -9.53 -1.15
N LEU A 106 3.55 -8.51 -0.51
CA LEU A 106 2.96 -7.37 -1.19
C LEU A 106 3.30 -6.05 -0.49
N ALA A 107 3.74 -5.05 -1.27
CA ALA A 107 3.86 -3.66 -0.84
C ALA A 107 2.81 -2.80 -1.55
N ILE A 108 2.20 -1.88 -0.81
CA ILE A 108 1.21 -0.92 -1.31
C ILE A 108 1.63 0.48 -0.88
N LEU A 109 1.37 1.48 -1.69
CA LEU A 109 1.54 2.90 -1.33
C LEU A 109 0.57 3.78 -2.12
N ILE A 110 0.36 4.99 -1.63
CA ILE A 110 -0.31 6.07 -2.33
C ILE A 110 0.75 7.08 -2.79
N HIS A 111 0.57 7.64 -3.96
CA HIS A 111 1.48 8.64 -4.51
C HIS A 111 0.85 10.02 -4.56
N ALA A 112 1.51 11.02 -4.00
CA ALA A 112 0.98 12.38 -3.92
C ALA A 112 0.83 13.07 -5.30
N ASN A 113 1.64 12.72 -6.30
CA ASN A 113 1.63 13.36 -7.61
C ASN A 113 2.36 12.54 -8.69
N ARG A 114 2.22 12.95 -9.96
CA ARG A 114 2.82 12.26 -11.13
C ARG A 114 4.34 12.13 -11.08
N ARG A 115 5.06 13.06 -10.42
CA ARG A 115 6.53 12.97 -10.31
C ARG A 115 6.92 11.84 -9.37
N VAL A 116 6.23 11.75 -8.23
CA VAL A 116 6.44 10.71 -7.22
C VAL A 116 5.98 9.35 -7.77
N PHE A 117 4.90 9.30 -8.54
CA PHE A 117 4.47 8.11 -9.28
C PHE A 117 5.60 7.55 -10.15
N ARG A 118 6.21 8.38 -11.03
CA ARG A 118 7.34 7.96 -11.87
C ARG A 118 8.57 7.53 -11.07
N PHE A 119 8.75 8.08 -9.88
CA PHE A 119 9.82 7.67 -8.99
C PHE A 119 9.60 6.24 -8.47
N TYR A 120 8.39 5.90 -8.02
CA TYR A 120 8.08 4.56 -7.52
C TYR A 120 8.09 3.48 -8.62
N GLN A 121 7.78 3.84 -9.85
CA GLN A 121 7.89 2.91 -10.99
C GLN A 121 9.30 2.33 -11.15
N LYS A 122 10.35 3.03 -10.73
CA LYS A 122 11.75 2.54 -10.76
C LYS A 122 12.00 1.38 -9.78
N PHE A 123 11.08 1.15 -8.85
CA PHE A 123 11.12 0.09 -7.85
C PHE A 123 10.05 -0.98 -8.09
N ASP A 124 9.58 -1.13 -9.32
CA ASP A 124 8.54 -2.07 -9.73
C ASP A 124 7.13 -1.81 -9.14
N PHE A 125 6.87 -0.63 -8.61
CA PHE A 125 5.49 -0.26 -8.28
C PHE A 125 4.72 0.08 -9.56
N ILE A 126 3.46 -0.39 -9.62
CA ILE A 126 2.51 -0.08 -10.69
C ILE A 126 1.19 0.36 -10.09
N GLN A 127 0.48 1.27 -10.74
CA GLN A 127 -0.86 1.63 -10.33
C GLN A 127 -1.80 0.43 -10.52
N VAL A 128 -2.53 0.09 -9.48
CA VAL A 128 -3.56 -0.95 -9.48
C VAL A 128 -4.84 -0.50 -8.75
N PHE A 129 -4.82 0.66 -8.11
CA PHE A 129 -5.97 1.25 -7.43
C PHE A 129 -6.31 2.58 -8.11
N ASP A 130 -7.55 2.70 -8.58
CA ASP A 130 -8.04 3.93 -9.20
C ASP A 130 -8.46 4.97 -8.17
N LYS A 131 -8.55 6.23 -8.60
CA LYS A 131 -8.97 7.34 -7.74
C LYS A 131 -10.44 7.28 -7.35
N ASP A 132 -11.30 6.97 -8.30
CA ASP A 132 -12.75 7.13 -8.17
C ASP A 132 -13.41 5.85 -7.63
N GLN A 133 -12.86 5.31 -6.54
CA GLN A 133 -13.42 4.13 -5.89
C GLN A 133 -14.61 4.56 -5.02
N GLU A 134 -15.73 3.89 -5.22
CA GLU A 134 -16.89 4.07 -4.37
C GLU A 134 -16.58 3.58 -2.95
N GLN A 135 -16.72 4.49 -1.99
CA GLN A 135 -16.53 4.20 -0.58
C GLN A 135 -17.81 4.52 0.18
N ILE A 136 -18.03 3.82 1.28
CA ILE A 136 -19.18 4.12 2.13
C ILE A 136 -18.98 5.48 2.79
N PRO A 137 -20.00 6.36 2.74
CA PRO A 137 -19.98 7.59 3.48
C PRO A 137 -19.87 7.31 4.99
N LEU A 138 -18.81 7.78 5.64
CA LEU A 138 -18.59 7.59 7.08
C LEU A 138 -19.73 8.19 7.91
N GLU A 139 -20.28 9.33 7.47
CA GLU A 139 -21.43 9.98 8.10
C GLU A 139 -22.62 9.02 8.21
N ARG A 140 -22.93 8.30 7.13
CA ARG A 140 -23.99 7.30 7.14
C ARG A 140 -23.74 6.19 8.18
N LEU A 141 -22.50 5.68 8.25
CA LEU A 141 -22.15 4.63 9.21
C LEU A 141 -22.28 5.10 10.66
N ILE A 142 -21.86 6.33 10.95
CA ILE A 142 -21.89 6.89 12.31
C ILE A 142 -23.32 7.27 12.73
N ASP A 143 -24.08 7.91 11.84
CA ASP A 143 -25.42 8.39 12.15
C ASP A 143 -26.46 7.27 12.20
N SER A 144 -26.18 6.10 11.60
CA SER A 144 -27.09 4.95 11.58
C SER A 144 -27.01 4.05 12.82
N HIS A 145 -25.99 4.22 13.66
CA HIS A 145 -25.70 3.33 14.78
C HIS A 145 -25.57 4.04 16.12
N ASN A 146 -25.89 3.33 17.19
CA ASN A 146 -25.80 3.86 18.56
C ASN A 146 -24.39 3.78 19.17
N SER A 147 -23.50 3.03 18.54
CA SER A 147 -22.12 2.84 19.01
C SER A 147 -21.13 2.71 17.85
N LEU A 148 -19.88 3.14 18.13
CA LEU A 148 -18.80 2.99 17.17
C LEU A 148 -18.50 1.52 16.80
N LEU A 149 -18.79 0.58 17.72
CA LEU A 149 -18.63 -0.84 17.47
C LEU A 149 -19.66 -1.36 16.45
N GLU A 150 -20.90 -0.90 16.51
CA GLU A 150 -21.95 -1.24 15.52
C GLU A 150 -21.60 -0.64 14.17
N SER A 151 -21.14 0.61 14.12
CA SER A 151 -20.68 1.26 12.89
C SER A 151 -19.51 0.48 12.27
N TYR A 152 -18.56 0.00 13.09
CA TYR A 152 -17.48 -0.84 12.62
C TYR A 152 -17.98 -2.19 12.09
N ALA A 153 -18.94 -2.82 12.75
CA ALA A 153 -19.49 -4.10 12.29
C ALA A 153 -20.13 -3.99 10.89
N GLU A 154 -20.86 -2.89 10.61
CA GLU A 154 -21.36 -2.63 9.26
C GLU A 154 -20.22 -2.38 8.28
N PHE A 155 -19.25 -1.52 8.62
CA PHE A 155 -18.07 -1.26 7.81
C PHE A 155 -17.31 -2.55 7.46
N ASP A 156 -17.06 -3.38 8.46
CA ASP A 156 -16.36 -4.65 8.30
C ASP A 156 -17.14 -5.61 7.40
N SER A 157 -18.45 -5.73 7.58
CA SER A 157 -19.30 -6.60 6.76
C SER A 157 -19.24 -6.25 5.26
N ILE A 158 -18.99 -5.00 4.92
CA ILE A 158 -18.92 -4.51 3.54
C ILE A 158 -17.58 -4.82 2.89
N TYR A 159 -16.49 -4.74 3.66
CA TYR A 159 -15.14 -4.84 3.10
C TYR A 159 -14.47 -6.19 3.33
N ARG A 160 -14.85 -6.95 4.37
CA ARG A 160 -14.18 -8.20 4.77
C ARG A 160 -14.23 -9.28 3.70
N GLU A 161 -15.33 -9.40 2.98
CA GLU A 161 -15.52 -10.40 1.92
C GLU A 161 -14.98 -9.95 0.54
N LYS A 162 -14.55 -8.68 0.43
CA LYS A 162 -14.10 -8.16 -0.86
C LYS A 162 -12.67 -8.57 -1.16
N ASP A 163 -12.47 -9.28 -2.27
CA ASP A 163 -11.13 -9.54 -2.82
C ASP A 163 -10.48 -8.22 -3.31
N PHE A 164 -9.18 -8.19 -3.32
CA PHE A 164 -8.36 -7.03 -3.70
C PHE A 164 -8.63 -5.79 -2.85
N CYS A 165 -8.84 -6.00 -1.54
CA CYS A 165 -9.16 -4.96 -0.58
C CYS A 165 -8.29 -5.07 0.67
N ILE A 166 -7.77 -3.92 1.16
CA ILE A 166 -7.14 -3.84 2.48
C ILE A 166 -8.19 -4.05 3.56
N GLN A 167 -7.88 -4.91 4.52
CA GLN A 167 -8.72 -5.16 5.68
C GLN A 167 -8.33 -4.21 6.81
N LYS A 168 -9.32 -3.66 7.47
CA LYS A 168 -9.18 -2.74 8.61
C LYS A 168 -9.71 -3.41 9.86
N ASP A 169 -8.96 -3.33 10.96
CA ASP A 169 -9.46 -3.72 12.26
C ASP A 169 -10.23 -2.58 12.96
N PHE A 170 -10.76 -2.86 14.14
CA PHE A 170 -11.51 -1.86 14.90
C PHE A 170 -10.63 -0.67 15.32
N THR A 171 -9.35 -0.89 15.59
CA THR A 171 -8.41 0.18 15.92
C THR A 171 -8.18 1.09 14.72
N ASP A 172 -8.00 0.51 13.52
CA ASP A 172 -7.92 1.27 12.27
C ASP A 172 -9.16 2.14 12.06
N PHE A 173 -10.34 1.55 12.24
CA PHE A 173 -11.61 2.27 12.10
C PHE A 173 -11.74 3.43 13.09
N GLN A 174 -11.37 3.21 14.35
CA GLN A 174 -11.36 4.28 15.35
C GLN A 174 -10.45 5.46 14.96
N VAL A 175 -9.29 5.17 14.39
CA VAL A 175 -8.35 6.20 13.94
C VAL A 175 -8.92 6.98 12.76
N ILE A 176 -9.52 6.28 11.80
CA ILE A 176 -10.21 6.90 10.65
C ILE A 176 -11.32 7.84 11.11
N ILE A 177 -12.14 7.42 12.06
CA ILE A 177 -13.24 8.28 12.58
C ILE A 177 -12.68 9.52 13.29
N LYS A 178 -11.63 9.39 14.09
CA LYS A 178 -10.99 10.53 14.76
C LYS A 178 -10.41 11.55 13.78
N GLU A 179 -9.79 11.09 12.70
CA GLU A 179 -9.31 11.96 11.64
C GLU A 179 -10.49 12.65 10.95
N TRP A 180 -11.51 11.89 10.56
CA TRP A 180 -12.69 12.41 9.91
C TRP A 180 -13.43 13.49 10.73
N GLU A 181 -13.60 13.27 12.02
CA GLU A 181 -14.18 14.27 12.93
C GLU A 181 -13.33 15.54 13.01
N ASN A 182 -12.00 15.39 13.09
CA ASN A 182 -11.08 16.53 13.13
C ASN A 182 -11.04 17.32 11.83
N GLU A 183 -11.11 16.67 10.68
CA GLU A 183 -11.14 17.28 9.36
C GLU A 183 -12.56 17.77 8.95
N GLN A 184 -13.41 18.08 9.95
CA GLN A 184 -14.77 18.57 9.73
C GLN A 184 -15.61 17.68 8.81
N ARG A 185 -15.42 16.35 8.94
CA ARG A 185 -16.09 15.32 8.15
C ARG A 185 -15.69 15.28 6.66
N LEU A 186 -14.52 15.83 6.32
CA LEU A 186 -13.97 15.87 4.96
C LEU A 186 -12.73 14.97 4.84
N ILE A 187 -12.89 13.66 4.73
CA ILE A 187 -11.75 12.79 4.34
C ILE A 187 -11.61 12.75 2.82
N LYS A 188 -10.39 12.91 2.33
CA LYS A 188 -10.04 12.67 0.94
C LYS A 188 -10.05 11.17 0.66
N THR A 189 -11.20 10.64 0.28
CA THR A 189 -11.37 9.20 0.00
C THR A 189 -10.86 8.77 -1.37
N ASN A 190 -10.42 9.72 -2.19
CA ASN A 190 -10.24 9.52 -3.62
C ASN A 190 -8.77 9.57 -4.04
N VAL A 191 -8.01 8.53 -3.70
CA VAL A 191 -6.58 8.44 -3.97
C VAL A 191 -6.24 7.26 -4.87
N ALA A 192 -5.36 7.49 -5.85
CA ALA A 192 -4.80 6.41 -6.65
C ALA A 192 -3.64 5.76 -5.90
N GLY A 193 -3.63 4.42 -5.89
CA GLY A 193 -2.58 3.66 -5.23
C GLY A 193 -1.78 2.78 -6.17
N MET A 194 -0.59 2.43 -5.71
CA MET A 194 0.33 1.54 -6.41
C MET A 194 0.61 0.31 -5.56
N ALA A 195 0.84 -0.81 -6.23
CA ALA A 195 1.31 -2.03 -5.60
C ALA A 195 2.62 -2.52 -6.23
N LYS A 196 3.37 -3.29 -5.46
CA LYS A 196 4.56 -4.02 -5.87
C LYS A 196 4.50 -5.44 -5.32
N ILE A 197 4.68 -6.41 -6.18
CA ILE A 197 4.84 -7.81 -5.78
C ILE A 197 6.26 -8.03 -5.27
N VAL A 198 6.38 -8.57 -4.05
CA VAL A 198 7.65 -8.90 -3.40
C VAL A 198 7.94 -10.40 -3.48
N ALA A 199 6.89 -11.23 -3.43
CA ALA A 199 6.94 -12.69 -3.56
C ALA A 199 6.09 -13.17 -4.76
N PRO A 200 6.58 -13.04 -6.00
CA PRO A 200 5.78 -13.27 -7.21
C PRO A 200 5.26 -14.70 -7.34
N HIS A 201 6.09 -15.70 -7.07
CA HIS A 201 5.67 -17.10 -7.15
C HIS A 201 4.59 -17.45 -6.13
N PHE A 202 4.68 -16.89 -4.92
CA PHE A 202 3.68 -17.12 -3.88
C PHE A 202 2.31 -16.55 -4.32
N LEU A 203 2.26 -15.29 -4.74
CA LEU A 203 1.00 -14.64 -5.17
C LEU A 203 0.43 -15.28 -6.45
N PHE A 204 1.29 -15.69 -7.38
CA PHE A 204 0.85 -16.41 -8.56
C PHE A 204 0.28 -17.80 -8.23
N ASN A 205 0.81 -18.48 -7.23
CA ASN A 205 0.23 -19.75 -6.78
C ASN A 205 -1.17 -19.58 -6.18
N LEU A 206 -1.45 -18.48 -5.47
CA LEU A 206 -2.81 -18.18 -4.98
C LEU A 206 -3.79 -18.00 -6.16
N TYR A 207 -3.38 -17.27 -7.19
CA TYR A 207 -4.14 -17.13 -8.43
C TYR A 207 -4.41 -18.49 -9.08
N ARG A 208 -3.38 -19.35 -9.23
CA ARG A 208 -3.52 -20.70 -9.81
C ARG A 208 -4.50 -21.57 -9.02
N GLN A 209 -4.40 -21.56 -7.70
CA GLN A 209 -5.30 -22.32 -6.82
C GLN A 209 -6.76 -21.87 -6.96
N LYS A 210 -7.01 -20.57 -7.13
CA LYS A 210 -8.35 -20.02 -7.28
C LYS A 210 -8.96 -20.27 -8.65
N THR A 211 -8.15 -20.17 -9.72
CA THR A 211 -8.63 -20.19 -11.10
C THR A 211 -8.49 -21.54 -11.81
N GLY A 212 -7.66 -22.45 -11.27
CA GLY A 212 -7.29 -23.70 -11.95
C GLY A 212 -6.33 -23.53 -13.13
N ASN A 213 -5.93 -22.32 -13.46
CA ASN A 213 -4.97 -22.05 -14.53
C ASN A 213 -3.59 -22.61 -14.19
N ASN A 214 -2.99 -23.37 -15.09
CA ASN A 214 -1.72 -24.04 -14.83
C ASN A 214 -0.71 -23.75 -15.95
N PHE A 215 -0.10 -22.59 -15.91
CA PHE A 215 1.03 -22.23 -16.77
C PHE A 215 2.24 -21.82 -15.92
N GLU A 216 3.43 -21.94 -16.52
CA GLU A 216 4.68 -21.59 -15.87
C GLU A 216 4.94 -20.07 -15.97
N LEU A 217 5.67 -19.51 -14.96
CA LEU A 217 6.13 -18.14 -15.00
C LEU A 217 7.58 -18.06 -15.46
N ASN A 218 7.82 -17.17 -16.41
CA ASN A 218 9.15 -16.72 -16.79
C ASN A 218 9.23 -15.20 -16.62
N PHE A 219 10.34 -14.69 -16.06
CA PHE A 219 10.50 -13.27 -15.81
C PHE A 219 11.44 -12.62 -16.82
N GLU A 220 11.00 -11.48 -17.33
CA GLU A 220 11.82 -10.59 -18.15
C GLU A 220 11.82 -9.16 -17.61
N LYS A 221 12.74 -8.32 -18.08
CA LYS A 221 12.83 -6.92 -17.63
C LYS A 221 11.81 -6.01 -18.30
N GLU A 222 11.43 -6.35 -19.52
CA GLU A 222 10.52 -5.53 -20.32
C GLU A 222 9.06 -5.75 -19.91
N ASP A 223 8.26 -4.69 -19.95
CA ASP A 223 6.84 -4.77 -19.58
C ASP A 223 5.98 -5.36 -20.71
N ARG A 224 6.39 -6.53 -21.20
CA ARG A 224 5.61 -7.32 -22.14
C ARG A 224 4.81 -8.38 -21.41
N ILE A 225 3.79 -8.91 -22.07
CA ILE A 225 2.98 -10.03 -21.60
C ILE A 225 2.91 -11.01 -22.76
N ILE A 226 3.61 -12.13 -22.64
CA ILE A 226 3.69 -13.18 -23.67
C ILE A 226 3.23 -14.49 -23.05
N LEU A 227 2.20 -15.09 -23.62
CA LEU A 227 1.76 -16.44 -23.26
C LEU A 227 1.93 -17.37 -24.46
N LYS A 228 2.95 -18.21 -24.39
CA LYS A 228 3.29 -19.18 -25.45
C LYS A 228 3.71 -20.50 -24.80
N ASP A 229 3.32 -21.61 -25.41
CA ASP A 229 3.70 -22.97 -25.00
C ASP A 229 3.50 -23.23 -23.49
N ASN A 230 2.38 -22.76 -22.95
CA ASN A 230 2.02 -22.82 -21.53
C ASN A 230 2.99 -22.08 -20.58
N VAL A 231 3.78 -21.13 -21.09
CA VAL A 231 4.68 -20.26 -20.31
C VAL A 231 4.21 -18.82 -20.42
N LEU A 232 3.97 -18.18 -19.27
CA LEU A 232 3.69 -16.75 -19.18
C LEU A 232 5.00 -16.00 -18.90
N THR A 233 5.50 -15.27 -19.91
CA THR A 233 6.67 -14.40 -19.77
C THR A 233 6.25 -12.96 -19.50
N VAL A 234 6.67 -12.41 -18.37
CA VAL A 234 6.25 -11.09 -17.87
C VAL A 234 7.33 -10.42 -17.04
N SER A 235 7.26 -9.09 -16.92
CA SER A 235 7.95 -8.36 -15.82
C SER A 235 7.19 -8.48 -14.51
N ASN A 236 7.84 -8.17 -13.37
CA ASN A 236 7.16 -8.07 -12.08
C ASN A 236 5.99 -7.08 -12.09
N ARG A 237 6.12 -5.95 -12.81
CA ARG A 237 5.07 -4.95 -12.95
C ARG A 237 3.89 -5.48 -13.76
N SER A 238 4.16 -6.13 -14.89
CA SER A 238 3.13 -6.75 -15.72
C SER A 238 2.41 -7.86 -14.97
N LEU A 239 3.12 -8.69 -14.21
CA LEU A 239 2.51 -9.70 -13.35
C LEU A 239 1.62 -9.08 -12.28
N CYS A 240 2.09 -8.00 -11.63
CA CYS A 240 1.28 -7.28 -10.64
C CYS A 240 -0.04 -6.79 -11.26
N ARG A 241 0.02 -6.16 -12.43
CA ARG A 241 -1.17 -5.73 -13.17
C ARG A 241 -2.14 -6.88 -13.45
N LEU A 242 -1.62 -8.01 -13.95
CA LEU A 242 -2.42 -9.19 -14.26
C LEU A 242 -3.09 -9.77 -13.02
N LEU A 243 -2.32 -9.99 -11.96
CA LEU A 243 -2.81 -10.59 -10.71
C LEU A 243 -3.82 -9.70 -9.98
N PHE A 244 -3.75 -8.38 -10.13
CA PHE A 244 -4.75 -7.45 -9.62
C PHE A 244 -5.95 -7.28 -10.57
N GLY A 245 -5.92 -7.88 -11.74
CA GLY A 245 -6.97 -7.69 -12.75
C GLY A 245 -7.11 -6.23 -13.20
N TYR A 246 -6.05 -5.42 -13.06
CA TYR A 246 -6.14 -3.99 -13.27
C TYR A 246 -6.13 -3.62 -14.75
N HIS A 247 -7.29 -3.17 -15.26
CA HIS A 247 -7.50 -2.83 -16.69
C HIS A 247 -7.08 -3.96 -17.64
N THR A 248 -7.31 -5.19 -17.25
CA THR A 248 -6.96 -6.37 -18.04
C THR A 248 -7.89 -6.56 -19.24
N SER A 249 -9.10 -6.04 -19.20
CA SER A 249 -10.02 -5.99 -20.34
C SER A 249 -9.44 -5.27 -21.58
N ARG A 250 -8.45 -4.40 -21.37
CA ARG A 250 -7.74 -3.68 -22.46
C ARG A 250 -6.60 -4.48 -23.10
N LEU A 251 -6.33 -5.67 -22.60
CA LEU A 251 -5.32 -6.58 -23.14
C LEU A 251 -5.90 -7.44 -24.26
N VAL A 252 -5.04 -8.21 -24.93
CA VAL A 252 -5.50 -9.17 -25.95
C VAL A 252 -6.49 -10.17 -25.33
N PRO A 253 -7.54 -10.59 -26.06
CA PRO A 253 -8.64 -11.39 -25.51
C PRO A 253 -8.19 -12.65 -24.75
N LYS A 254 -7.18 -13.36 -25.26
CA LYS A 254 -6.61 -14.55 -24.61
C LYS A 254 -6.07 -14.26 -23.21
N ILE A 255 -5.41 -13.13 -22.99
CA ILE A 255 -4.89 -12.73 -21.68
C ILE A 255 -6.02 -12.21 -20.78
N ALA A 256 -6.93 -11.39 -21.33
CA ALA A 256 -8.07 -10.87 -20.58
C ALA A 256 -8.98 -11.99 -20.03
N ALA A 257 -9.18 -13.08 -20.81
CA ALA A 257 -9.94 -14.24 -20.36
C ALA A 257 -9.29 -15.00 -19.18
N LEU A 258 -7.96 -15.04 -19.14
CA LEU A 258 -7.21 -15.69 -18.04
C LEU A 258 -7.14 -14.82 -16.80
N PHE A 259 -7.03 -13.51 -16.97
CA PHE A 259 -6.91 -12.53 -15.88
C PHE A 259 -8.11 -11.56 -15.93
N PRO A 260 -9.25 -11.95 -15.35
CA PRO A 260 -10.45 -11.12 -15.37
C PRO A 260 -10.20 -9.77 -14.72
N GLU A 261 -10.89 -8.74 -15.21
CA GLU A 261 -10.78 -7.40 -14.67
C GLU A 261 -11.39 -7.31 -13.27
N HIS A 262 -10.65 -6.69 -12.36
CA HIS A 262 -11.09 -6.38 -10.99
C HIS A 262 -10.94 -4.89 -10.72
N LYS A 263 -11.62 -4.43 -9.68
CA LYS A 263 -11.52 -3.06 -9.14
C LYS A 263 -10.92 -3.11 -7.73
N PRO A 264 -9.60 -3.20 -7.59
CA PRO A 264 -8.96 -3.23 -6.29
C PRO A 264 -9.25 -1.98 -5.47
N ILE A 265 -9.44 -2.13 -4.15
CA ILE A 265 -9.92 -1.07 -3.27
C ILE A 265 -8.87 -0.71 -2.22
N LEU A 266 -8.54 0.58 -2.14
CA LEU A 266 -7.85 1.19 -1.00
C LEU A 266 -8.90 1.95 -0.17
N ASN A 267 -9.48 1.25 0.81
CA ASN A 267 -10.51 1.84 1.64
C ASN A 267 -9.91 2.70 2.76
N LEU A 268 -10.28 3.97 2.80
CA LEU A 268 -10.04 4.90 3.92
C LEU A 268 -8.61 4.82 4.50
N MET A 269 -7.60 5.08 3.67
CA MET A 269 -6.22 5.17 4.14
C MET A 269 -5.98 6.54 4.77
N LEU A 270 -5.23 6.57 5.88
CA LEU A 270 -4.73 7.81 6.48
C LEU A 270 -3.62 8.39 5.59
N GLU A 271 -3.85 9.55 5.00
CA GLU A 271 -2.93 10.24 4.07
C GLU A 271 -2.96 11.77 4.27
#